data_dc7f4c8a41a0b31b5798a4f15263bb5b
#
_entry.id   dc7f4c8a41a0b31b5798a4f15263bb5b
#
_cell.length_a   1.000
_cell.length_b   1.000
_cell.length_c   1.000
_cell.angle_alpha   90.00
_cell.angle_beta   90.00
_cell.angle_gamma   90.00
#
_symmetry.space_group_name_H-M   'P 1'
#
loop_
_entity.id
_entity.type
_entity.pdbx_description
1 polymer ?
#
loop_
_entity_poly.entity_id
_entity_poly.type
_entity_poly.pdbx_seq_one_letter_code
_entity_poly.pdbx_strand_id
1 'polypeptide(L)'
;MTEQNNKTYLIGFILALSAGLIWSFGAPTVRYMIDAQIYQWHYLFCRGITVATILLIFLLYHEGLSFRHNFKRVGYSGLLGGIGLAFAFIFFIFGMTFTSAATTLFMIGTQPLFAGLFAYLFLREYIRTATIIACIISLLGMVLMAYNDWNAGTILGWLFGLFCSIGFAVFAVTLRWQPDTPKFTTIIIAGIFCALFSLVMIFIFTDSYTMPVRNIYLSMLHGTFVATGLILLSIGARYLPAAEFMLLSLTEVIGGVIWCWIPLFGVNEVPGLYTLIGGLVIIIAIAFHAIGTRQKVNPPTL
;
A
#
# COMPACT_ATOMS: atom_id res chain seq x y z
N MET A 1 3.42 32.56 -7.39
CA MET A 1 2.38 31.53 -7.22
C MET A 1 1.15 32.22 -6.68
N THR A 2 0.01 32.10 -7.32
CA THR A 2 -1.24 32.75 -6.86
C THR A 2 -1.73 32.09 -5.57
N GLU A 3 -2.39 32.81 -4.70
CA GLU A 3 -2.93 32.33 -3.41
C GLU A 3 -3.81 31.09 -3.56
N GLN A 4 -4.51 30.98 -4.68
CA GLN A 4 -5.35 29.83 -5.04
C GLN A 4 -4.53 28.55 -5.30
N ASN A 5 -3.32 28.68 -5.87
CA ASN A 5 -2.42 27.55 -6.14
C ASN A 5 -1.84 26.98 -4.83
N ASN A 6 -1.57 27.86 -3.84
CA ASN A 6 -1.09 27.44 -2.53
C ASN A 6 -2.18 26.69 -1.73
N LYS A 7 -3.44 27.11 -1.79
CA LYS A 7 -4.56 26.43 -1.11
C LYS A 7 -4.76 25.01 -1.69
N THR A 8 -4.76 24.88 -3.01
CA THR A 8 -4.94 23.59 -3.69
C THR A 8 -3.82 22.62 -3.37
N TYR A 9 -2.57 23.11 -3.38
CA TYR A 9 -1.40 22.33 -2.99
C TYR A 9 -1.49 21.86 -1.52
N LEU A 10 -1.86 22.74 -0.60
CA LEU A 10 -2.00 22.43 0.82
C LEU A 10 -3.07 21.35 1.06
N ILE A 11 -4.19 21.41 0.33
CA ILE A 11 -5.23 20.37 0.39
C ILE A 11 -4.65 19.01 -0.02
N GLY A 12 -3.94 18.94 -1.15
CA GLY A 12 -3.29 17.70 -1.61
C GLY A 12 -2.31 17.15 -0.59
N PHE A 13 -1.48 18.03 -0.01
CA PHE A 13 -0.50 17.68 1.02
C PHE A 13 -1.18 17.07 2.27
N ILE A 14 -2.20 17.74 2.80
CA ILE A 14 -2.95 17.26 3.98
C ILE A 14 -3.61 15.91 3.69
N LEU A 15 -4.24 15.76 2.53
CA LEU A 15 -4.91 14.50 2.16
C LEU A 15 -3.93 13.34 2.04
N ALA A 16 -2.78 13.53 1.40
CA ALA A 16 -1.76 12.50 1.24
C ALA A 16 -1.10 12.13 2.58
N LEU A 17 -0.77 13.13 3.40
CA LEU A 17 -0.23 12.92 4.75
C LEU A 17 -1.23 12.17 5.63
N SER A 18 -2.51 12.56 5.60
CA SER A 18 -3.57 11.89 6.36
C SER A 18 -3.77 10.45 5.91
N ALA A 19 -3.67 10.17 4.60
CA ALA A 19 -3.73 8.81 4.08
C ALA A 19 -2.62 7.93 4.65
N GLY A 20 -1.36 8.40 4.61
CA GLY A 20 -0.23 7.67 5.18
C GLY A 20 -0.34 7.46 6.69
N LEU A 21 -0.79 8.49 7.43
CA LEU A 21 -1.01 8.39 8.87
C LEU A 21 -2.13 7.38 9.21
N ILE A 22 -3.24 7.36 8.47
CA ILE A 22 -4.32 6.39 8.68
C ILE A 22 -3.83 4.98 8.37
N TRP A 23 -3.09 4.77 7.30
CA TRP A 23 -2.53 3.46 6.95
C TRP A 23 -1.51 2.97 7.96
N SER A 24 -0.76 3.86 8.61
CA SER A 24 0.23 3.48 9.62
C SER A 24 -0.37 2.70 10.80
N PHE A 25 -1.67 2.87 11.09
CA PHE A 25 -2.39 2.07 12.10
C PHE A 25 -2.71 0.64 11.63
N GLY A 26 -2.52 0.32 10.35
CA GLY A 26 -2.71 -1.03 9.84
C GLY A 26 -1.75 -2.04 10.48
N ALA A 27 -0.48 -1.68 10.67
CA ALA A 27 0.52 -2.54 11.27
C ALA A 27 0.17 -2.98 12.70
N PRO A 28 -0.06 -2.09 13.68
CA PRO A 28 -0.47 -2.51 15.03
C PRO A 28 -1.80 -3.27 15.01
N THR A 29 -2.74 -2.95 14.13
CA THR A 29 -4.01 -3.67 14.05
C THR A 29 -3.81 -5.15 13.71
N VAL A 30 -2.91 -5.47 12.79
CA VAL A 30 -2.58 -6.88 12.44
C VAL A 30 -1.86 -7.57 13.60
N ARG A 31 -1.00 -6.86 14.33
CA ARG A 31 -0.29 -7.43 15.49
C ARG A 31 -1.21 -7.83 16.65
N TYR A 32 -2.42 -7.29 16.71
CA TYR A 32 -3.42 -7.67 17.69
C TYR A 32 -4.23 -8.91 17.33
N MET A 33 -4.03 -9.52 16.15
CA MET A 33 -4.71 -10.76 15.78
C MET A 33 -4.36 -11.90 16.73
N ILE A 34 -5.37 -12.67 17.08
CA ILE A 34 -5.21 -13.97 17.77
C ILE A 34 -4.87 -15.00 16.68
N ASP A 35 -3.83 -15.81 16.92
CA ASP A 35 -3.39 -16.88 16.01
C ASP A 35 -3.28 -16.38 14.56
N ALA A 36 -2.54 -15.29 14.36
CA ALA A 36 -2.51 -14.53 13.12
C ALA A 36 -2.17 -15.39 11.89
N GLN A 37 -1.28 -16.38 12.02
CA GLN A 37 -0.90 -17.28 10.93
C GLN A 37 -2.01 -18.29 10.55
N ILE A 38 -2.93 -18.59 11.44
CA ILE A 38 -4.04 -19.50 11.19
C ILE A 38 -5.19 -18.78 10.48
N TYR A 39 -5.48 -17.53 10.91
CA TYR A 39 -6.65 -16.79 10.47
C TYR A 39 -6.39 -15.75 9.37
N GLN A 40 -5.26 -15.80 8.67
CA GLN A 40 -4.89 -14.84 7.59
C GLN A 40 -5.99 -14.71 6.54
N TRP A 41 -6.47 -15.85 6.00
CA TRP A 41 -7.47 -15.87 4.95
C TRP A 41 -8.84 -15.34 5.42
N HIS A 42 -9.25 -15.70 6.62
CA HIS A 42 -10.50 -15.19 7.21
C HIS A 42 -10.43 -13.67 7.43
N TYR A 43 -9.29 -13.19 7.92
CA TYR A 43 -9.04 -11.77 8.10
C TYR A 43 -9.08 -11.02 6.76
N LEU A 44 -8.43 -11.55 5.74
CA LEU A 44 -8.41 -10.97 4.39
C LEU A 44 -9.80 -10.96 3.74
N PHE A 45 -10.60 -12.00 3.95
CA PHE A 45 -11.98 -12.06 3.50
C PHE A 45 -12.81 -10.91 4.09
N CYS A 46 -12.84 -10.77 5.40
CA CYS A 46 -13.59 -9.70 6.06
C CYS A 46 -13.06 -8.31 5.69
N ARG A 47 -11.74 -8.15 5.64
CA ARG A 47 -11.10 -6.88 5.23
C ARG A 47 -11.45 -6.51 3.78
N GLY A 48 -11.40 -7.47 2.85
CA GLY A 48 -11.74 -7.25 1.44
C GLY A 48 -13.18 -6.79 1.26
N ILE A 49 -14.13 -7.45 1.94
CA ILE A 49 -15.54 -7.04 1.96
C ILE A 49 -15.69 -5.62 2.52
N THR A 50 -15.01 -5.32 3.63
CA THR A 50 -15.08 -4.00 4.27
C THR A 50 -14.60 -2.90 3.31
N VAL A 51 -13.44 -3.10 2.66
CA VAL A 51 -12.91 -2.15 1.68
C VAL A 51 -13.90 -1.95 0.53
N ALA A 52 -14.40 -3.04 -0.06
CA ALA A 52 -15.35 -2.96 -1.17
C ALA A 52 -16.64 -2.23 -0.78
N THR A 53 -17.17 -2.53 0.41
CA THR A 53 -18.42 -1.93 0.92
C THR A 53 -18.27 -0.44 1.16
N ILE A 54 -17.18 0.00 1.82
CA ILE A 54 -16.94 1.42 2.10
C ILE A 54 -16.79 2.21 0.81
N LEU A 55 -16.02 1.71 -0.16
CA LEU A 55 -15.85 2.35 -1.46
C LEU A 55 -17.17 2.38 -2.25
N LEU A 56 -17.98 1.33 -2.17
CA LEU A 56 -19.28 1.28 -2.80
C LEU A 56 -20.23 2.32 -2.20
N ILE A 57 -20.29 2.43 -0.88
CA ILE A 57 -21.08 3.45 -0.18
C ILE A 57 -20.58 4.85 -0.57
N PHE A 58 -19.28 5.06 -0.62
CA PHE A 58 -18.67 6.33 -1.05
C PHE A 58 -19.11 6.70 -2.48
N LEU A 59 -19.06 5.78 -3.43
CA LEU A 59 -19.50 6.04 -4.81
C LEU A 59 -21.01 6.26 -4.89
N LEU A 60 -21.82 5.50 -4.16
CA LEU A 60 -23.27 5.69 -4.10
C LEU A 60 -23.64 7.09 -3.59
N TYR A 61 -22.92 7.59 -2.60
CA TYR A 61 -23.15 8.93 -2.04
C TYR A 61 -22.77 10.05 -3.03
N HIS A 62 -21.65 9.89 -3.76
CA HIS A 62 -21.12 10.94 -4.64
C HIS A 62 -21.70 10.91 -6.06
N GLU A 63 -22.01 9.74 -6.60
CA GLU A 63 -22.40 9.55 -8.00
C GLU A 63 -23.84 8.98 -8.14
N GLY A 64 -24.48 8.65 -7.03
CA GLY A 64 -25.78 7.97 -7.05
C GLY A 64 -25.69 6.66 -7.82
N LEU A 65 -26.75 6.29 -8.55
CA LEU A 65 -26.76 5.04 -9.34
C LEU A 65 -25.92 5.09 -10.63
N SER A 66 -25.40 6.27 -11.00
CA SER A 66 -24.55 6.42 -12.20
C SER A 66 -23.20 5.69 -12.07
N PHE A 67 -22.74 5.41 -10.84
CA PHE A 67 -21.52 4.62 -10.58
C PHE A 67 -21.50 3.27 -11.31
N ARG A 68 -22.68 2.69 -11.60
CA ARG A 68 -22.77 1.42 -12.35
C ARG A 68 -22.14 1.52 -13.74
N HIS A 69 -22.15 2.68 -14.34
CA HIS A 69 -21.50 2.92 -15.62
C HIS A 69 -19.98 2.79 -15.53
N ASN A 70 -19.39 3.12 -14.37
CA ASN A 70 -17.96 2.99 -14.14
C ASN A 70 -17.48 1.54 -14.23
N PHE A 71 -18.29 0.55 -13.81
CA PHE A 71 -17.93 -0.87 -13.96
C PHE A 71 -17.76 -1.30 -15.42
N LYS A 72 -18.51 -0.70 -16.34
CA LYS A 72 -18.37 -0.95 -17.79
C LYS A 72 -17.11 -0.28 -18.37
N ARG A 73 -16.63 0.78 -17.74
CA ARG A 73 -15.46 1.58 -18.16
C ARG A 73 -14.14 1.12 -17.55
N VAL A 74 -14.17 0.16 -16.62
CA VAL A 74 -12.97 -0.33 -15.92
C VAL A 74 -11.92 -0.88 -16.90
N GLY A 75 -12.36 -1.64 -17.93
CA GLY A 75 -11.47 -2.22 -18.92
C GLY A 75 -10.40 -3.15 -18.34
N TYR A 76 -9.44 -3.52 -19.19
CA TYR A 76 -8.31 -4.39 -18.77
C TYR A 76 -7.39 -3.69 -17.76
N SER A 77 -7.19 -2.38 -17.87
CA SER A 77 -6.36 -1.60 -16.96
C SER A 77 -6.88 -1.65 -15.53
N GLY A 78 -8.18 -1.39 -15.33
CA GLY A 78 -8.77 -1.46 -14.00
C GLY A 78 -8.85 -2.87 -13.44
N LEU A 79 -9.05 -3.89 -14.30
CA LEU A 79 -9.03 -5.29 -13.85
C LEU A 79 -7.64 -5.70 -13.38
N LEU A 80 -6.59 -5.45 -14.18
CA LEU A 80 -5.20 -5.74 -13.81
C LEU A 80 -4.76 -4.94 -12.58
N GLY A 81 -5.13 -3.66 -12.52
CA GLY A 81 -4.86 -2.83 -11.36
C GLY A 81 -5.57 -3.33 -10.10
N GLY A 82 -6.83 -3.75 -10.22
CA GLY A 82 -7.60 -4.34 -9.13
C GLY A 82 -6.98 -5.64 -8.62
N ILE A 83 -6.58 -6.53 -9.52
CA ILE A 83 -5.87 -7.78 -9.17
C ILE A 83 -4.53 -7.46 -8.48
N GLY A 84 -3.73 -6.54 -9.04
CA GLY A 84 -2.46 -6.13 -8.44
C GLY A 84 -2.64 -5.60 -7.02
N LEU A 85 -3.64 -4.74 -6.80
CA LEU A 85 -3.94 -4.21 -5.48
C LEU A 85 -4.48 -5.29 -4.52
N ALA A 86 -5.27 -6.27 -5.02
CA ALA A 86 -5.71 -7.40 -4.21
C ALA A 86 -4.53 -8.26 -3.74
N PHE A 87 -3.56 -8.52 -4.62
CA PHE A 87 -2.30 -9.18 -4.23
C PHE A 87 -1.52 -8.37 -3.21
N ALA A 88 -1.44 -7.05 -3.35
CA ALA A 88 -0.84 -6.20 -2.33
C ALA A 88 -1.54 -6.35 -0.97
N PHE A 89 -2.87 -6.41 -0.95
CA PHE A 89 -3.63 -6.65 0.26
C PHE A 89 -3.30 -7.99 0.92
N ILE A 90 -3.19 -9.05 0.12
CA ILE A 90 -2.87 -10.40 0.60
C ILE A 90 -1.45 -10.42 1.18
N PHE A 91 -0.48 -9.99 0.40
CA PHE A 91 0.92 -10.06 0.78
C PHE A 91 1.28 -9.13 1.95
N PHE A 92 0.54 -8.03 2.15
CA PHE A 92 0.67 -7.22 3.36
C PHE A 92 0.42 -8.05 4.62
N ILE A 93 -0.71 -8.78 4.68
CA ILE A 93 -1.07 -9.59 5.85
C ILE A 93 -0.07 -10.72 6.05
N PHE A 94 0.32 -11.41 4.98
CA PHE A 94 1.32 -12.47 5.06
C PHE A 94 2.67 -11.93 5.52
N GLY A 95 3.14 -10.81 4.98
CA GLY A 95 4.35 -10.15 5.46
C GLY A 95 4.28 -9.85 6.95
N MET A 96 3.21 -9.18 7.38
CA MET A 96 3.00 -8.83 8.78
C MET A 96 2.89 -10.02 9.73
N THR A 97 2.52 -11.20 9.26
CA THR A 97 2.36 -12.39 10.11
C THR A 97 3.57 -13.34 10.10
N PHE A 98 4.44 -13.23 9.10
CA PHE A 98 5.64 -14.06 8.97
C PHE A 98 6.94 -13.39 9.41
N THR A 99 7.00 -12.05 9.44
CA THR A 99 8.19 -11.31 9.90
C THR A 99 7.81 -10.11 10.76
N SER A 100 8.79 -9.30 11.14
CA SER A 100 8.55 -8.09 11.93
C SER A 100 7.75 -7.03 11.17
N ALA A 101 7.00 -6.20 11.90
CA ALA A 101 6.29 -5.08 11.32
C ALA A 101 7.25 -4.13 10.61
N ALA A 102 8.40 -3.84 11.23
CA ALA A 102 9.42 -2.98 10.65
C ALA A 102 9.94 -3.53 9.32
N THR A 103 10.29 -4.82 9.28
CA THR A 103 10.78 -5.48 8.05
C THR A 103 9.74 -5.40 6.93
N THR A 104 8.49 -5.76 7.22
CA THR A 104 7.41 -5.71 6.22
C THR A 104 7.21 -4.29 5.68
N LEU A 105 7.13 -3.28 6.57
CA LEU A 105 6.89 -1.90 6.19
C LEU A 105 8.03 -1.29 5.40
N PHE A 106 9.30 -1.59 5.73
CA PHE A 106 10.43 -1.14 4.94
C PHE A 106 10.44 -1.75 3.54
N MET A 107 10.07 -3.05 3.40
CA MET A 107 9.91 -3.67 2.08
C MET A 107 8.79 -2.99 1.28
N ILE A 108 7.66 -2.71 1.91
CA ILE A 108 6.53 -1.98 1.29
C ILE A 108 6.97 -0.59 0.83
N GLY A 109 7.84 0.09 1.58
CA GLY A 109 8.41 1.37 1.19
C GLY A 109 9.11 1.38 -0.18
N THR A 110 9.47 0.22 -0.74
CA THR A 110 10.09 0.12 -2.07
C THR A 110 9.11 0.24 -3.25
N GLN A 111 7.81 0.38 -3.00
CA GLN A 111 6.76 0.54 -4.04
C GLN A 111 7.10 1.54 -5.14
N PRO A 112 7.63 2.75 -4.85
CA PRO A 112 7.97 3.72 -5.90
C PRO A 112 9.03 3.23 -6.88
N LEU A 113 9.95 2.40 -6.41
CA LEU A 113 11.02 1.85 -7.24
C LEU A 113 10.47 0.83 -8.23
N PHE A 114 9.60 -0.09 -7.79
CA PHE A 114 8.90 -1.02 -8.66
C PHE A 114 7.96 -0.31 -9.64
N ALA A 115 7.26 0.74 -9.19
CA ALA A 115 6.42 1.54 -10.06
C ALA A 115 7.25 2.22 -11.17
N GLY A 116 8.42 2.76 -10.86
CA GLY A 116 9.35 3.32 -11.85
C GLY A 116 9.86 2.27 -12.84
N LEU A 117 10.24 1.09 -12.35
CA LEU A 117 10.69 -0.03 -13.17
C LEU A 117 9.58 -0.51 -14.13
N PHE A 118 8.35 -0.69 -13.63
CA PHE A 118 7.23 -1.14 -14.46
C PHE A 118 6.77 -0.09 -15.45
N ALA A 119 6.83 1.19 -15.10
CA ALA A 119 6.58 2.26 -16.04
C ALA A 119 7.59 2.23 -17.21
N TYR A 120 8.86 1.95 -16.93
CA TYR A 120 9.87 1.74 -17.98
C TYR A 120 9.55 0.52 -18.86
N LEU A 121 9.27 -0.63 -18.26
CA LEU A 121 9.08 -1.89 -18.97
C LEU A 121 7.78 -1.92 -19.80
N PHE A 122 6.67 -1.43 -19.24
CA PHE A 122 5.33 -1.57 -19.83
C PHE A 122 4.82 -0.30 -20.53
N LEU A 123 5.16 0.88 -20.01
CA LEU A 123 4.77 2.16 -20.61
C LEU A 123 5.86 2.75 -21.50
N ARG A 124 7.04 2.10 -21.56
CA ARG A 124 8.23 2.59 -22.30
C ARG A 124 8.66 3.99 -21.86
N GLU A 125 8.42 4.34 -20.63
CA GLU A 125 8.87 5.60 -20.04
C GLU A 125 10.38 5.52 -19.81
N TYR A 126 11.08 6.63 -19.99
CA TYR A 126 12.53 6.66 -19.71
C TYR A 126 12.82 6.46 -18.23
N ILE A 127 13.66 5.46 -17.90
CA ILE A 127 14.11 5.25 -16.53
C ILE A 127 15.19 6.28 -16.17
N ARG A 128 14.95 7.06 -15.14
CA ARG A 128 15.90 8.08 -14.70
C ARG A 128 17.06 7.45 -13.94
N THR A 129 18.26 8.01 -14.07
CA THR A 129 19.45 7.58 -13.34
C THR A 129 19.22 7.54 -11.82
N ALA A 130 18.46 8.52 -11.29
CA ALA A 130 18.08 8.54 -9.89
C ALA A 130 17.29 7.30 -9.46
N THR A 131 16.42 6.77 -10.32
CA THR A 131 15.67 5.53 -10.06
C THR A 131 16.61 4.32 -9.99
N ILE A 132 17.58 4.20 -10.93
CA ILE A 132 18.54 3.10 -10.95
C ILE A 132 19.42 3.12 -9.69
N ILE A 133 19.95 4.27 -9.33
CA ILE A 133 20.77 4.44 -8.12
C ILE A 133 19.96 4.09 -6.88
N ALA A 134 18.71 4.58 -6.77
CA ALA A 134 17.85 4.28 -5.64
C ALA A 134 17.54 2.77 -5.53
N CYS A 135 17.32 2.07 -6.65
CA CYS A 135 17.16 0.61 -6.65
C CYS A 135 18.39 -0.11 -6.08
N ILE A 136 19.58 0.28 -6.52
CA ILE A 136 20.84 -0.32 -6.02
C ILE A 136 21.00 -0.08 -4.52
N ILE A 137 20.80 1.16 -4.05
CA ILE A 137 20.90 1.48 -2.63
C ILE A 137 19.84 0.74 -1.81
N SER A 138 18.60 0.62 -2.31
CA SER A 138 17.55 -0.15 -1.64
C SER A 138 17.89 -1.64 -1.54
N LEU A 139 18.47 -2.24 -2.58
CA LEU A 139 18.96 -3.62 -2.53
C LEU A 139 20.02 -3.81 -1.44
N LEU A 140 20.96 -2.87 -1.29
CA LEU A 140 21.95 -2.92 -0.20
C LEU A 140 21.28 -2.83 1.17
N GLY A 141 20.28 -1.95 1.33
CA GLY A 141 19.47 -1.86 2.56
C GLY A 141 18.76 -3.17 2.88
N MET A 142 18.18 -3.82 1.86
CA MET A 142 17.52 -5.13 2.01
C MET A 142 18.50 -6.23 2.46
N VAL A 143 19.70 -6.28 1.87
CA VAL A 143 20.76 -7.24 2.28
C VAL A 143 21.19 -7.00 3.73
N LEU A 144 21.34 -5.74 4.15
CA LEU A 144 21.63 -5.40 5.54
C LEU A 144 20.55 -5.90 6.50
N MET A 145 19.28 -5.73 6.16
CA MET A 145 18.16 -6.23 6.98
C MET A 145 18.18 -7.76 7.09
N ALA A 146 18.53 -8.46 6.00
CA ALA A 146 18.56 -9.91 5.97
C ALA A 146 19.77 -10.51 6.74
N TYR A 147 20.81 -9.73 7.00
CA TYR A 147 22.09 -10.23 7.54
C TYR A 147 21.95 -10.91 8.91
N ASN A 148 21.08 -10.41 9.77
CA ASN A 148 20.97 -10.91 11.16
C ASN A 148 19.78 -11.88 11.36
N ASP A 149 18.80 -11.93 10.46
CA ASP A 149 17.56 -12.68 10.60
C ASP A 149 17.39 -13.74 9.49
N TRP A 150 18.48 -14.43 9.16
CA TRP A 150 18.50 -15.42 8.08
C TRP A 150 17.88 -16.75 8.51
N ASN A 151 16.58 -16.75 8.76
CA ASN A 151 15.81 -17.97 8.95
C ASN A 151 14.66 -18.06 7.91
N ALA A 152 14.16 -19.27 7.66
CA ALA A 152 13.18 -19.51 6.59
C ALA A 152 11.87 -18.71 6.76
N GLY A 153 11.39 -18.55 7.99
CA GLY A 153 10.16 -17.80 8.28
C GLY A 153 10.33 -16.30 7.99
N THR A 154 11.43 -15.72 8.43
CA THR A 154 11.75 -14.31 8.20
C THR A 154 11.94 -14.00 6.72
N ILE A 155 12.59 -14.89 5.96
CA ILE A 155 12.77 -14.74 4.51
C ILE A 155 11.43 -14.73 3.77
N LEU A 156 10.50 -15.62 4.13
CA LEU A 156 9.17 -15.63 3.54
C LEU A 156 8.42 -14.32 3.80
N GLY A 157 8.42 -13.83 5.03
CA GLY A 157 7.79 -12.56 5.37
C GLY A 157 8.40 -11.37 4.62
N TRP A 158 9.72 -11.39 4.44
CA TRP A 158 10.46 -10.42 3.66
C TRP A 158 10.05 -10.43 2.18
N LEU A 159 9.94 -11.62 1.56
CA LEU A 159 9.45 -11.77 0.20
C LEU A 159 7.98 -11.30 0.06
N PHE A 160 7.12 -11.59 1.04
CA PHE A 160 5.75 -11.10 1.02
C PHE A 160 5.67 -9.57 1.07
N GLY A 161 6.53 -8.90 1.85
CA GLY A 161 6.63 -7.44 1.83
C GLY A 161 7.00 -6.90 0.45
N LEU A 162 7.96 -7.54 -0.25
CA LEU A 162 8.31 -7.18 -1.62
C LEU A 162 7.15 -7.45 -2.61
N PHE A 163 6.48 -8.58 -2.51
CA PHE A 163 5.32 -8.88 -3.37
C PHE A 163 4.17 -7.90 -3.12
N CYS A 164 3.99 -7.42 -1.89
CA CYS A 164 3.06 -6.33 -1.60
C CYS A 164 3.43 -5.07 -2.40
N SER A 165 4.71 -4.68 -2.39
CA SER A 165 5.23 -3.54 -3.16
C SER A 165 4.99 -3.70 -4.65
N ILE A 166 5.26 -4.88 -5.19
CA ILE A 166 5.04 -5.21 -6.61
C ILE A 166 3.55 -5.08 -6.96
N GLY A 167 2.67 -5.67 -6.15
CA GLY A 167 1.22 -5.59 -6.37
C GLY A 167 0.70 -4.15 -6.39
N PHE A 168 1.18 -3.32 -5.47
CA PHE A 168 0.83 -1.90 -5.43
C PHE A 168 1.40 -1.13 -6.63
N ALA A 169 2.61 -1.46 -7.07
CA ALA A 169 3.23 -0.87 -8.26
C ALA A 169 2.46 -1.22 -9.53
N VAL A 170 1.97 -2.46 -9.66
CA VAL A 170 1.08 -2.86 -10.78
C VAL A 170 -0.19 -2.01 -10.78
N PHE A 171 -0.85 -1.85 -9.63
CA PHE A 171 -2.01 -0.97 -9.51
C PHE A 171 -1.71 0.46 -9.96
N ALA A 172 -0.61 1.05 -9.47
CA ALA A 172 -0.23 2.42 -9.80
C ALA A 172 0.06 2.60 -11.30
N VAL A 173 0.76 1.64 -11.91
CA VAL A 173 1.16 1.70 -13.33
C VAL A 173 -0.03 1.48 -14.26
N THR A 174 -0.94 0.57 -13.92
CA THR A 174 -2.15 0.32 -14.74
C THR A 174 -3.09 1.52 -14.76
N LEU A 175 -3.20 2.27 -13.65
CA LEU A 175 -3.96 3.53 -13.64
C LEU A 175 -3.30 4.64 -14.47
N ARG A 176 -1.98 4.60 -14.67
CA ARG A 176 -1.26 5.52 -15.57
C ARG A 176 -1.39 5.10 -17.03
N TRP A 177 -1.44 3.79 -17.28
CA TRP A 177 -1.60 3.25 -18.63
C TRP A 177 -2.92 3.73 -19.27
N GLN A 178 -4.01 3.74 -18.51
CA GLN A 178 -5.29 4.28 -18.96
C GLN A 178 -5.83 5.29 -17.92
N PRO A 179 -5.53 6.59 -18.09
CA PRO A 179 -5.90 7.62 -17.10
C PRO A 179 -7.41 7.76 -16.84
N ASP A 180 -8.24 7.38 -17.82
CA ASP A 180 -9.71 7.41 -17.71
C ASP A 180 -10.30 6.25 -16.92
N THR A 181 -9.47 5.29 -16.48
CA THR A 181 -9.90 4.16 -15.67
C THR A 181 -10.48 4.65 -14.34
N PRO A 182 -11.71 4.22 -13.98
CA PRO A 182 -12.36 4.62 -12.73
C PRO A 182 -11.61 4.08 -11.51
N LYS A 183 -10.81 4.91 -10.85
CA LYS A 183 -9.92 4.52 -9.74
C LYS A 183 -10.65 3.86 -8.59
N PHE A 184 -11.76 4.46 -8.13
CA PHE A 184 -12.53 3.91 -7.00
C PHE A 184 -13.17 2.57 -7.33
N THR A 185 -13.67 2.40 -8.55
CA THR A 185 -14.22 1.12 -9.01
C THR A 185 -13.13 0.05 -9.10
N THR A 186 -11.91 0.41 -9.52
CA THR A 186 -10.74 -0.48 -9.49
C THR A 186 -10.42 -0.96 -8.07
N ILE A 187 -10.53 -0.08 -7.05
CA ILE A 187 -10.32 -0.45 -5.65
C ILE A 187 -11.44 -1.35 -5.14
N ILE A 188 -12.70 -1.13 -5.54
CA ILE A 188 -13.82 -2.04 -5.22
C ILE A 188 -13.53 -3.44 -5.77
N ILE A 189 -13.07 -3.53 -7.03
CA ILE A 189 -12.68 -4.80 -7.65
C ILE A 189 -11.56 -5.48 -6.87
N ALA A 190 -10.56 -4.72 -6.40
CA ALA A 190 -9.49 -5.26 -5.57
C ALA A 190 -10.03 -5.85 -4.25
N GLY A 191 -10.94 -5.15 -3.57
CA GLY A 191 -11.59 -5.65 -2.35
C GLY A 191 -12.39 -6.93 -2.59
N ILE A 192 -13.20 -6.96 -3.65
CA ILE A 192 -13.98 -8.14 -4.05
C ILE A 192 -13.05 -9.30 -4.42
N PHE A 193 -12.00 -9.04 -5.22
CA PHE A 193 -11.05 -10.08 -5.62
C PHE A 193 -10.32 -10.66 -4.42
N CYS A 194 -9.86 -9.80 -3.51
CA CYS A 194 -9.24 -10.22 -2.25
C CYS A 194 -10.19 -11.09 -1.43
N ALA A 195 -11.46 -10.70 -1.28
CA ALA A 195 -12.46 -11.46 -0.53
C ALA A 195 -12.75 -12.82 -1.20
N LEU A 196 -13.03 -12.84 -2.50
CA LEU A 196 -13.34 -14.10 -3.21
C LEU A 196 -12.16 -15.05 -3.21
N PHE A 197 -10.95 -14.56 -3.48
CA PHE A 197 -9.74 -15.36 -3.42
C PHE A 197 -9.52 -15.95 -2.03
N SER A 198 -9.67 -15.10 -0.99
CA SER A 198 -9.52 -15.54 0.40
C SER A 198 -10.59 -16.57 0.79
N LEU A 199 -11.83 -16.42 0.31
CA LEU A 199 -12.89 -17.40 0.53
C LEU A 199 -12.51 -18.77 -0.06
N VAL A 200 -11.99 -18.81 -1.28
CA VAL A 200 -11.51 -20.06 -1.90
C VAL A 200 -10.37 -20.67 -1.08
N MET A 201 -9.43 -19.84 -0.60
CA MET A 201 -8.30 -20.31 0.22
C MET A 201 -8.77 -20.85 1.59
N ILE A 202 -9.82 -20.28 2.19
CA ILE A 202 -10.43 -20.80 3.41
C ILE A 202 -10.92 -22.24 3.16
N PHE A 203 -11.64 -22.49 2.06
CA PHE A 203 -12.15 -23.82 1.75
C PHE A 203 -11.05 -24.86 1.45
N ILE A 204 -9.89 -24.42 0.94
CA ILE A 204 -8.80 -25.33 0.55
C ILE A 204 -7.84 -25.61 1.73
N PHE A 205 -7.53 -24.60 2.55
CA PHE A 205 -6.41 -24.65 3.49
C PHE A 205 -6.81 -24.59 4.96
N THR A 206 -8.11 -24.47 5.29
CA THR A 206 -8.51 -24.34 6.68
C THR A 206 -9.60 -25.34 7.05
N ASP A 207 -9.50 -25.90 8.25
CA ASP A 207 -10.50 -26.82 8.80
C ASP A 207 -11.66 -26.10 9.51
N SER A 208 -11.53 -24.79 9.74
CA SER A 208 -12.53 -23.95 10.41
C SER A 208 -13.01 -22.84 9.50
N TYR A 209 -14.32 -22.64 9.44
CA TYR A 209 -14.94 -21.55 8.68
C TYR A 209 -15.20 -20.29 9.54
N THR A 210 -14.81 -20.33 10.81
CA THR A 210 -14.99 -19.22 11.75
C THR A 210 -13.66 -18.76 12.31
N MET A 211 -13.57 -17.48 12.66
CA MET A 211 -12.41 -16.92 13.34
C MET A 211 -12.86 -16.21 14.64
N PRO A 212 -11.94 -15.95 15.58
CA PRO A 212 -12.24 -15.20 16.78
C PRO A 212 -12.91 -13.85 16.47
N VAL A 213 -13.94 -13.50 17.24
CA VAL A 213 -14.71 -12.24 17.05
C VAL A 213 -13.80 -11.02 17.09
N ARG A 214 -12.74 -11.04 17.92
CA ARG A 214 -11.71 -10.01 17.95
C ARG A 214 -11.08 -9.81 16.57
N ASN A 215 -10.72 -10.88 15.86
CA ASN A 215 -10.12 -10.79 14.53
C ASN A 215 -11.11 -10.22 13.50
N ILE A 216 -12.42 -10.47 13.64
CA ILE A 216 -13.46 -9.86 12.80
C ILE A 216 -13.43 -8.33 12.97
N TYR A 217 -13.49 -7.82 14.21
CA TYR A 217 -13.43 -6.37 14.45
C TYR A 217 -12.12 -5.74 13.96
N LEU A 218 -10.99 -6.40 14.20
CA LEU A 218 -9.69 -5.92 13.72
C LEU A 218 -9.62 -5.87 12.19
N SER A 219 -10.17 -6.87 11.50
CA SER A 219 -10.19 -6.89 10.03
C SER A 219 -11.08 -5.80 9.45
N MET A 220 -12.24 -5.53 10.06
CA MET A 220 -13.14 -4.44 9.67
C MET A 220 -12.50 -3.08 9.93
N LEU A 221 -11.87 -2.88 11.09
CA LEU A 221 -11.14 -1.66 11.43
C LEU A 221 -10.00 -1.41 10.45
N HIS A 222 -9.19 -2.44 10.17
CA HIS A 222 -8.11 -2.33 9.19
C HIS A 222 -8.65 -2.05 7.78
N GLY A 223 -9.71 -2.74 7.36
CA GLY A 223 -10.40 -2.47 6.09
C GLY A 223 -10.87 -1.01 5.98
N THR A 224 -11.36 -0.45 7.08
CA THR A 224 -11.77 0.97 7.15
C THR A 224 -10.57 1.91 6.97
N PHE A 225 -9.43 1.63 7.62
CA PHE A 225 -8.20 2.40 7.43
C PHE A 225 -7.72 2.33 5.98
N VAL A 226 -7.72 1.14 5.39
CA VAL A 226 -7.30 0.94 3.99
C VAL A 226 -8.23 1.69 3.03
N ALA A 227 -9.54 1.55 3.16
CA ALA A 227 -10.52 2.22 2.31
C ALA A 227 -10.43 3.74 2.42
N THR A 228 -10.41 4.27 3.63
CA THR A 228 -10.30 5.71 3.89
C THR A 228 -9.00 6.28 3.34
N GLY A 229 -7.88 5.62 3.59
CA GLY A 229 -6.59 6.05 3.06
C GLY A 229 -6.55 6.03 1.53
N LEU A 230 -7.13 5.01 0.87
CA LEU A 230 -7.21 4.94 -0.60
C LEU A 230 -8.10 6.04 -1.19
N ILE A 231 -9.18 6.42 -0.51
CA ILE A 231 -10.03 7.56 -0.91
C ILE A 231 -9.22 8.86 -0.83
N LEU A 232 -8.62 9.14 0.32
CA LEU A 232 -7.82 10.35 0.54
C LEU A 232 -6.65 10.45 -0.43
N LEU A 233 -5.94 9.33 -0.62
CA LEU A 233 -4.87 9.18 -1.59
C LEU A 233 -5.33 9.51 -3.01
N SER A 234 -6.41 8.91 -3.46
CA SER A 234 -6.92 9.06 -4.82
C SER A 234 -7.39 10.49 -5.11
N ILE A 235 -7.89 11.20 -4.09
CA ILE A 235 -8.27 12.61 -4.19
C ILE A 235 -7.02 13.49 -4.13
N GLY A 236 -6.13 13.26 -3.18
CA GLY A 236 -4.93 14.07 -2.95
C GLY A 236 -3.92 14.03 -4.10
N ALA A 237 -3.79 12.87 -4.76
CA ALA A 237 -2.89 12.68 -5.90
C ALA A 237 -3.18 13.58 -7.11
N ARG A 238 -4.35 14.21 -7.17
CA ARG A 238 -4.69 15.19 -8.23
C ARG A 238 -4.01 16.54 -8.04
N TYR A 239 -3.58 16.83 -6.82
CA TYR A 239 -3.11 18.16 -6.39
C TYR A 239 -1.62 18.21 -6.09
N LEU A 240 -0.92 17.07 -6.12
CA LEU A 240 0.49 16.97 -5.76
C LEU A 240 1.34 16.44 -6.92
N PRO A 241 2.58 16.95 -7.05
CA PRO A 241 3.60 16.29 -7.86
C PRO A 241 3.87 14.87 -7.37
N ALA A 242 4.07 13.93 -8.30
CA ALA A 242 4.26 12.52 -7.97
C ALA A 242 5.42 12.28 -6.97
N ALA A 243 6.52 13.06 -7.08
CA ALA A 243 7.66 12.95 -6.18
C ALA A 243 7.33 13.31 -4.72
N GLU A 244 6.55 14.37 -4.52
CA GLU A 244 6.14 14.80 -3.17
C GLU A 244 5.13 13.80 -2.57
N PHE A 245 4.26 13.27 -3.42
CA PHE A 245 3.33 12.22 -3.06
C PHE A 245 4.06 10.95 -2.55
N MET A 246 5.13 10.53 -3.24
CA MET A 246 5.96 9.39 -2.82
C MET A 246 6.65 9.64 -1.47
N LEU A 247 7.12 10.87 -1.20
CA LEU A 247 7.70 11.21 0.10
C LEU A 247 6.67 11.14 1.23
N LEU A 248 5.45 11.63 0.97
CA LEU A 248 4.38 11.58 1.96
C LEU A 248 3.90 10.16 2.25
N SER A 249 3.97 9.24 1.28
CA SER A 249 3.62 7.83 1.51
C SER A 249 4.56 7.14 2.52
N LEU A 250 5.79 7.64 2.73
CA LEU A 250 6.70 7.12 3.75
C LEU A 250 6.17 7.32 5.19
N THR A 251 5.19 8.21 5.40
CA THR A 251 4.56 8.36 6.72
C THR A 251 3.85 7.09 7.18
N GLU A 252 3.32 6.26 6.26
CA GLU A 252 2.79 4.95 6.56
C GLU A 252 3.87 4.04 7.16
N VAL A 253 5.03 3.98 6.49
CA VAL A 253 6.15 3.14 6.90
C VAL A 253 6.69 3.58 8.25
N ILE A 254 7.04 4.86 8.37
CA ILE A 254 7.63 5.41 9.59
C ILE A 254 6.64 5.30 10.75
N GLY A 255 5.39 5.73 10.54
CA GLY A 255 4.35 5.68 11.56
C GLY A 255 4.06 4.25 12.00
N GLY A 256 3.91 3.30 11.07
CA GLY A 256 3.64 1.91 11.41
C GLY A 256 4.76 1.24 12.23
N VAL A 257 6.03 1.52 11.90
CA VAL A 257 7.17 1.06 12.72
C VAL A 257 7.11 1.67 14.12
N ILE A 258 6.89 2.99 14.21
CA ILE A 258 6.81 3.69 15.50
C ILE A 258 5.68 3.14 16.37
N TRP A 259 4.47 2.96 15.82
CA TRP A 259 3.31 2.44 16.57
C TRP A 259 3.53 1.01 17.08
N CYS A 260 4.22 0.15 16.34
CA CYS A 260 4.56 -1.19 16.80
C CYS A 260 5.71 -1.19 17.82
N TRP A 261 6.64 -0.25 17.74
CA TRP A 261 7.81 -0.15 18.62
C TRP A 261 7.46 0.46 19.99
N ILE A 262 6.74 1.58 19.98
CA ILE A 262 6.41 2.29 21.22
C ILE A 262 5.37 1.48 22.03
N PRO A 263 5.52 1.40 23.37
CA PRO A 263 4.60 0.64 24.22
C PRO A 263 3.15 1.20 24.28
N LEU A 264 2.89 2.32 23.62
CA LEU A 264 1.59 2.98 23.62
C LEU A 264 0.41 2.04 23.25
N PHE A 265 0.64 1.17 22.28
CA PHE A 265 -0.35 0.19 21.83
C PHE A 265 -0.10 -1.22 22.37
N GLY A 266 0.90 -1.41 23.25
CA GLY A 266 1.19 -2.71 23.85
C GLY A 266 1.75 -3.77 22.89
N VAL A 267 2.16 -3.42 21.67
CA VAL A 267 2.79 -4.34 20.72
C VAL A 267 4.24 -4.61 21.11
N ASN A 268 4.98 -3.56 21.52
CA ASN A 268 6.36 -3.62 22.04
C ASN A 268 7.35 -4.37 21.13
N GLU A 269 7.19 -4.26 19.82
CA GLU A 269 8.06 -4.92 18.84
C GLU A 269 9.27 -4.04 18.55
N VAL A 270 10.38 -4.31 19.25
CA VAL A 270 11.64 -3.56 19.07
C VAL A 270 12.35 -4.04 17.81
N PRO A 271 12.53 -3.17 16.78
CA PRO A 271 13.26 -3.56 15.58
C PRO A 271 14.73 -3.85 15.87
N GLY A 272 15.28 -4.88 15.24
CA GLY A 272 16.70 -5.17 15.32
C GLY A 272 17.56 -4.05 14.73
N LEU A 273 18.80 -3.91 15.20
CA LEU A 273 19.73 -2.87 14.75
C LEU A 273 19.92 -2.87 13.22
N TYR A 274 20.15 -4.03 12.63
CA TYR A 274 20.32 -4.18 11.17
C TYR A 274 19.02 -3.86 10.40
N THR A 275 17.86 -4.19 10.97
CA THR A 275 16.56 -3.81 10.43
C THR A 275 16.40 -2.28 10.39
N LEU A 276 16.80 -1.59 11.47
CA LEU A 276 16.76 -0.11 11.52
C LEU A 276 17.74 0.53 10.53
N ILE A 277 18.98 0.04 10.49
CA ILE A 277 19.99 0.59 9.57
C ILE A 277 19.59 0.35 8.11
N GLY A 278 19.24 -0.89 7.75
CA GLY A 278 18.80 -1.22 6.40
C GLY A 278 17.51 -0.48 5.99
N GLY A 279 16.56 -0.35 6.91
CA GLY A 279 15.35 0.43 6.70
C GLY A 279 15.64 1.92 6.48
N LEU A 280 16.55 2.51 7.24
CA LEU A 280 16.99 3.89 7.03
C LEU A 280 17.64 4.07 5.65
N VAL A 281 18.47 3.11 5.21
CA VAL A 281 19.09 3.11 3.87
C VAL A 281 18.00 3.07 2.78
N ILE A 282 16.96 2.26 2.94
CA ILE A 282 15.82 2.19 2.01
C ILE A 282 15.08 3.53 1.97
N ILE A 283 14.78 4.13 3.12
CA ILE A 283 14.11 5.45 3.21
C ILE A 283 14.93 6.52 2.49
N ILE A 284 16.25 6.56 2.72
CA ILE A 284 17.15 7.51 2.05
C ILE A 284 17.14 7.29 0.53
N ALA A 285 17.17 6.04 0.07
CA ALA A 285 17.09 5.72 -1.35
C ALA A 285 15.79 6.19 -1.99
N ILE A 286 14.66 6.02 -1.32
CA ILE A 286 13.34 6.46 -1.79
C ILE A 286 13.25 7.99 -1.80
N ALA A 287 13.73 8.65 -0.76
CA ALA A 287 13.80 10.11 -0.71
C ALA A 287 14.68 10.67 -1.85
N PHE A 288 15.85 10.07 -2.09
CA PHE A 288 16.72 10.41 -3.21
C PHE A 288 16.00 10.20 -4.57
N HIS A 289 15.31 9.07 -4.75
CA HIS A 289 14.51 8.81 -5.93
C HIS A 289 13.43 9.88 -6.14
N ALA A 290 12.66 10.21 -5.10
CA ALA A 290 11.59 11.19 -5.18
C ALA A 290 12.10 12.59 -5.57
N ILE A 291 13.23 13.03 -4.98
CA ILE A 291 13.87 14.30 -5.31
C ILE A 291 14.42 14.29 -6.75
N GLY A 292 15.12 13.22 -7.13
CA GLY A 292 15.73 13.07 -8.46
C GLY A 292 14.72 12.91 -9.58
N THR A 293 13.49 12.49 -9.29
CA THR A 293 12.40 12.35 -10.25
C THR A 293 11.43 13.53 -10.26
N ARG A 294 11.62 14.52 -9.42
CA ARG A 294 10.80 15.72 -9.36
C ARG A 294 10.76 16.41 -10.74
N GLN A 295 9.59 16.43 -11.36
CA GLN A 295 9.39 17.20 -12.57
C GLN A 295 9.33 18.68 -12.21
N LYS A 296 10.05 19.54 -12.95
CA LYS A 296 9.71 20.96 -12.95
C LYS A 296 8.29 21.05 -13.53
N VAL A 297 7.33 21.37 -12.68
CA VAL A 297 5.96 21.66 -13.13
C VAL A 297 6.05 22.94 -13.94
N ASN A 298 6.09 22.81 -15.27
CA ASN A 298 5.79 23.93 -16.12
C ASN A 298 4.30 24.26 -15.90
N PRO A 299 3.94 25.49 -15.55
CA PRO A 299 2.53 25.85 -15.43
C PRO A 299 1.87 25.55 -16.79
N PRO A 300 0.61 25.05 -16.80
CA PRO A 300 -0.11 24.86 -18.04
C PRO A 300 -0.12 26.19 -18.79
N THR A 301 0.39 26.20 -20.00
CA THR A 301 0.18 27.32 -20.94
C THR A 301 -1.30 27.44 -21.15
N LEU A 302 -1.87 28.59 -20.77
CA LEU A 302 -3.26 28.99 -20.99
C LEU A 302 -3.63 28.97 -22.47
#